data_9245103d9a6a379f5d47391156c18c40
#
_entry.id   9245103d9a6a379f5d47391156c18c40
#
_cell.length_a   1.000
_cell.length_b   1.000
_cell.length_c   1.000
_cell.angle_alpha   90.00
_cell.angle_beta   90.00
_cell.angle_gamma   90.00
#
_symmetry.space_group_name_H-M   'P 1'
#
loop_
_entity.id
_entity.type
_entity.pdbx_description
1 polymer ?
#
loop_
_entity_poly.entity_id
_entity_poly.type
_entity_poly.pdbx_seq_one_letter_code
_entity_poly.pdbx_strand_id
1 'polypeptide(L)'
;MIAATSATSARCDRQAVLSQLAQMDRQQRDAAAWDKRRVQLREGFLKGAGLWPLPKQGPRSVVRHSLRAHDGYTVENVAIETLPGFYCTGNLYRPEPGERSGPGILCPHGHFKPLGRFRSDQQIRCAHLARLGATVFSYSMVGWQDSRQTTHDDPQVLALQTWNSLKALDFLSSLDGVDPQRIGMTGASGGGTQTLYLSLLDDRVRASAPVVILYPWSAPEGCCRCEGGLPIMREAHTNCIEFSAAVAPRPQLIVSVGLDQTYDFPQVGFPFIRRAYEAYHAASQAENVHIAKEQHDYGPSKRGAVYLFLARHLGMRALPEDPSRIAIEEPTRMEVFNAAHPLPAGAICGSAAVAKAIASLRTSTPVRAN
;
A
#
# COMPACT_ATOMS: atom_id res chain seq x y z
N MET A 1 -27.66 -1.76 13.60
CA MET A 1 -28.04 -0.35 13.47
C MET A 1 -26.85 0.48 13.93
N ILE A 2 -25.99 0.91 13.03
CA ILE A 2 -24.94 1.89 13.34
C ILE A 2 -25.57 3.24 13.02
N ALA A 3 -25.77 4.03 14.05
CA ALA A 3 -26.37 5.35 13.96
C ALA A 3 -25.57 6.22 12.98
N ALA A 4 -26.27 6.78 12.02
CA ALA A 4 -25.77 7.87 11.19
C ALA A 4 -25.46 9.06 12.10
N THR A 5 -24.20 9.18 12.52
CA THR A 5 -23.71 10.42 13.11
C THR A 5 -23.69 11.47 12.01
N SER A 6 -24.49 12.49 12.20
CA SER A 6 -24.73 13.63 11.32
C SER A 6 -23.42 14.20 10.78
N ALA A 7 -23.28 14.15 9.46
CA ALA A 7 -22.22 14.79 8.70
C ALA A 7 -22.41 16.33 8.70
N THR A 8 -21.88 16.98 9.70
CA THR A 8 -21.38 18.35 9.62
C THR A 8 -19.84 18.34 9.61
N SER A 9 -19.25 17.41 8.88
CA SER A 9 -17.88 17.54 8.41
C SER A 9 -17.91 18.55 7.26
N ALA A 10 -17.10 19.58 7.36
CA ALA A 10 -16.92 20.58 6.33
C ALA A 10 -16.84 19.89 4.96
N ARG A 11 -17.88 20.01 4.15
CA ARG A 11 -17.81 19.64 2.73
C ARG A 11 -16.69 20.48 2.17
N CYS A 12 -15.53 19.88 1.95
CA CYS A 12 -14.49 20.51 1.16
C CYS A 12 -15.19 20.94 -0.13
N ASP A 13 -15.18 22.23 -0.40
CA ASP A 13 -15.93 22.77 -1.53
C ASP A 13 -15.43 22.09 -2.81
N ARG A 14 -16.32 21.34 -3.45
CA ARG A 14 -16.01 20.65 -4.73
C ARG A 14 -15.40 21.62 -5.74
N GLN A 15 -15.88 22.86 -5.75
CA GLN A 15 -15.34 23.90 -6.64
C GLN A 15 -13.90 24.27 -6.28
N ALA A 16 -13.57 24.34 -4.99
CA ALA A 16 -12.20 24.61 -4.55
C ALA A 16 -11.24 23.51 -5.00
N VAL A 17 -11.65 22.23 -4.88
CA VAL A 17 -10.84 21.10 -5.37
C VAL A 17 -10.66 21.13 -6.88
N LEU A 18 -11.72 21.36 -7.66
CA LEU A 18 -11.62 21.49 -9.11
C LEU A 18 -10.71 22.64 -9.50
N SER A 19 -10.77 23.77 -8.78
CA SER A 19 -9.88 24.91 -9.00
C SER A 19 -8.42 24.57 -8.70
N GLN A 20 -8.16 23.83 -7.62
CA GLN A 20 -6.82 23.33 -7.26
C GLN A 20 -6.26 22.40 -8.33
N LEU A 21 -7.04 21.40 -8.76
CA LEU A 21 -6.63 20.47 -9.82
C LEU A 21 -6.38 21.20 -11.14
N ALA A 22 -7.22 22.19 -11.50
CA ALA A 22 -7.00 23.00 -12.70
C ALA A 22 -5.75 23.90 -12.59
N GLN A 23 -5.39 24.35 -11.39
CA GLN A 23 -4.13 25.09 -11.18
C GLN A 23 -2.92 24.16 -11.35
N MET A 24 -2.97 22.96 -10.79
CA MET A 24 -1.92 21.96 -10.92
C MET A 24 -1.72 21.55 -12.40
N ASP A 25 -2.80 21.33 -13.14
CA ASP A 25 -2.75 21.04 -14.58
C ASP A 25 -2.00 22.13 -15.39
N ARG A 26 -2.22 23.40 -15.04
CA ARG A 26 -1.51 24.50 -15.72
C ARG A 26 -0.01 24.52 -15.44
N GLN A 27 0.42 23.93 -14.34
CA GLN A 27 1.81 23.88 -13.91
C GLN A 27 2.56 22.67 -14.48
N GLN A 28 1.87 21.52 -14.62
CA GLN A 28 2.44 20.25 -15.07
C GLN A 28 1.95 19.89 -16.49
N ARG A 29 2.39 20.65 -17.50
CA ARG A 29 1.90 20.54 -18.89
C ARG A 29 2.54 19.43 -19.72
N ASP A 30 3.71 18.94 -19.32
CA ASP A 30 4.48 17.94 -20.04
C ASP A 30 5.20 16.97 -19.11
N ALA A 31 5.81 15.94 -19.67
CA ALA A 31 6.53 14.90 -18.93
C ALA A 31 7.66 15.48 -18.06
N ALA A 32 8.41 16.46 -18.56
CA ALA A 32 9.53 17.06 -17.83
C ALA A 32 9.06 17.83 -16.59
N ALA A 33 7.94 18.55 -16.70
CA ALA A 33 7.30 19.22 -15.57
C ALA A 33 6.80 18.20 -14.51
N TRP A 34 6.21 17.09 -14.96
CA TRP A 34 5.79 16.00 -14.06
C TRP A 34 6.98 15.30 -13.39
N ASP A 35 8.09 15.06 -14.09
CA ASP A 35 9.29 14.46 -13.50
C ASP A 35 9.86 15.35 -12.39
N LYS A 36 9.95 16.65 -12.64
CA LYS A 36 10.37 17.64 -11.63
C LYS A 36 9.39 17.65 -10.44
N ARG A 37 8.10 17.65 -10.72
CA ARG A 37 7.06 17.66 -9.67
C ARG A 37 7.07 16.39 -8.83
N ARG A 38 7.28 15.22 -9.43
CA ARG A 38 7.42 13.93 -8.72
C ARG A 38 8.54 13.96 -7.68
N VAL A 39 9.68 14.55 -8.00
CA VAL A 39 10.79 14.72 -7.04
C VAL A 39 10.34 15.57 -5.86
N GLN A 40 9.66 16.70 -6.11
CA GLN A 40 9.14 17.57 -5.04
C GLN A 40 8.09 16.85 -4.16
N LEU A 41 7.20 16.07 -4.80
CA LEU A 41 6.17 15.30 -4.08
C LEU A 41 6.78 14.22 -3.19
N ARG A 42 7.79 13.49 -3.68
CA ARG A 42 8.54 12.50 -2.89
C ARG A 42 9.24 13.14 -1.68
N GLU A 43 9.92 14.24 -1.92
CA GLU A 43 10.63 14.98 -0.86
C GLU A 43 9.64 15.52 0.19
N GLY A 44 8.57 16.20 -0.25
CA GLY A 44 7.53 16.73 0.63
C GLY A 44 6.83 15.63 1.42
N PHE A 45 6.52 14.48 0.77
CA PHE A 45 5.98 13.32 1.45
C PHE A 45 6.91 12.84 2.57
N LEU A 46 8.19 12.61 2.25
CA LEU A 46 9.17 12.09 3.22
C LEU A 46 9.41 13.08 4.36
N LYS A 47 9.41 14.39 4.11
CA LYS A 47 9.46 15.43 5.16
C LYS A 47 8.23 15.35 6.06
N GLY A 48 7.03 15.32 5.50
CA GLY A 48 5.78 15.23 6.26
C GLY A 48 5.63 13.93 7.06
N ALA A 49 6.15 12.82 6.51
CA ALA A 49 6.24 11.54 7.21
C ALA A 49 7.39 11.47 8.23
N GLY A 50 8.26 12.47 8.26
CA GLY A 50 9.44 12.48 9.13
C GLY A 50 10.53 11.49 8.73
N LEU A 51 10.65 11.14 7.47
CA LEU A 51 11.64 10.20 6.91
C LEU A 51 12.66 10.88 5.96
N TRP A 52 12.73 12.20 5.96
CA TRP A 52 13.67 12.92 5.12
C TRP A 52 14.96 13.27 5.85
N PRO A 53 16.16 13.11 5.24
CA PRO A 53 16.40 12.33 4.02
C PRO A 53 16.13 10.84 4.25
N LEU A 54 15.71 10.12 3.18
CA LEU A 54 15.38 8.70 3.31
C LEU A 54 16.61 7.90 3.75
N PRO A 55 16.55 7.19 4.89
CA PRO A 55 17.69 6.46 5.41
C PRO A 55 18.15 5.34 4.49
N LYS A 56 19.46 5.19 4.32
CA LYS A 56 20.06 4.04 3.62
C LYS A 56 20.34 2.94 4.64
N GLN A 57 19.51 1.89 4.62
CA GLN A 57 19.75 0.72 5.45
C GLN A 57 19.69 -0.55 4.62
N GLY A 58 20.68 -1.41 4.82
CA GLY A 58 20.74 -2.74 4.21
C GLY A 58 19.69 -3.71 4.77
N PRO A 59 19.67 -4.94 4.22
CA PRO A 59 18.80 -6.01 4.71
C PRO A 59 19.11 -6.31 6.19
N ARG A 60 18.03 -6.66 6.94
CA ARG A 60 18.07 -7.07 8.33
C ARG A 60 17.58 -8.49 8.47
N SER A 61 17.52 -8.99 9.70
CA SER A 61 17.07 -10.34 9.98
C SER A 61 15.62 -10.56 9.53
N VAL A 62 15.33 -11.78 9.12
CA VAL A 62 14.00 -12.23 8.75
C VAL A 62 13.68 -13.50 9.54
N VAL A 63 12.59 -13.46 10.28
CA VAL A 63 12.03 -14.64 10.96
C VAL A 63 11.06 -15.34 10.01
N ARG A 64 11.20 -16.63 9.81
CA ARG A 64 10.34 -17.44 8.94
C ARG A 64 10.03 -18.76 9.62
N HIS A 65 8.75 -19.16 9.61
CA HIS A 65 8.30 -20.44 10.15
C HIS A 65 6.91 -20.84 9.66
N SER A 66 6.48 -22.03 10.04
CA SER A 66 5.12 -22.54 9.81
C SER A 66 4.73 -22.51 8.33
N LEU A 67 5.59 -23.06 7.46
CA LEU A 67 5.26 -23.25 6.05
C LEU A 67 4.10 -24.25 5.92
N ARG A 68 3.07 -23.92 5.17
CA ARG A 68 1.87 -24.74 4.92
C ARG A 68 1.60 -24.81 3.42
N ALA A 69 1.31 -26.02 2.94
CA ALA A 69 0.91 -26.25 1.56
C ALA A 69 -0.61 -26.32 1.43
N HIS A 70 -1.12 -25.73 0.37
CA HIS A 70 -2.54 -25.70 -0.01
C HIS A 70 -2.68 -26.03 -1.50
N ASP A 71 -3.91 -26.06 -2.01
CA ASP A 71 -4.19 -26.32 -3.42
C ASP A 71 -3.67 -25.20 -4.34
N GLY A 72 -2.49 -25.44 -4.93
CA GLY A 72 -1.84 -24.52 -5.89
C GLY A 72 -1.04 -23.39 -5.26
N TYR A 73 -0.83 -23.38 -3.93
CA TYR A 73 -0.02 -22.36 -3.26
C TYR A 73 0.52 -22.81 -1.91
N THR A 74 1.48 -22.08 -1.37
CA THR A 74 1.95 -22.23 0.01
C THR A 74 1.78 -20.93 0.78
N VAL A 75 1.70 -21.02 2.13
CA VAL A 75 1.68 -19.88 3.05
C VAL A 75 2.74 -20.06 4.12
N GLU A 76 3.49 -19.01 4.43
CA GLU A 76 4.52 -19.00 5.46
C GLU A 76 4.38 -17.75 6.33
N ASN A 77 4.60 -17.88 7.64
CA ASN A 77 4.62 -16.77 8.58
C ASN A 77 5.98 -16.09 8.53
N VAL A 78 6.01 -14.78 8.32
CA VAL A 78 7.23 -14.01 8.11
C VAL A 78 7.22 -12.72 8.91
N ALA A 79 8.31 -12.42 9.62
CA ALA A 79 8.57 -11.09 10.17
C ALA A 79 9.90 -10.55 9.65
N ILE A 80 9.87 -9.31 9.19
CA ILE A 80 11.06 -8.58 8.70
C ILE A 80 11.47 -7.59 9.78
N GLU A 81 12.70 -7.65 10.25
CA GLU A 81 13.26 -6.61 11.10
C GLU A 81 13.45 -5.34 10.27
N THR A 82 12.62 -4.33 10.48
CA THR A 82 12.64 -3.08 9.72
C THR A 82 13.46 -1.98 10.39
N LEU A 83 13.49 -1.96 11.73
CA LEU A 83 14.40 -1.19 12.57
C LEU A 83 15.09 -2.14 13.54
N PRO A 84 16.19 -1.75 14.20
CA PRO A 84 16.78 -2.60 15.25
C PRO A 84 15.74 -3.01 16.30
N GLY A 85 15.42 -4.30 16.34
CA GLY A 85 14.43 -4.89 17.23
C GLY A 85 12.96 -4.57 16.92
N PHE A 86 12.65 -3.92 15.81
CA PHE A 86 11.26 -3.68 15.39
C PHE A 86 10.92 -4.47 14.12
N TYR A 87 9.79 -5.18 14.12
CA TYR A 87 9.43 -6.17 13.11
C TYR A 87 8.13 -5.81 12.40
N CYS A 88 8.13 -5.90 11.07
CA CYS A 88 6.95 -5.92 10.23
C CYS A 88 6.50 -7.39 10.05
N THR A 89 5.36 -7.76 10.61
CA THR A 89 4.81 -9.13 10.52
C THR A 89 3.93 -9.30 9.29
N GLY A 90 3.91 -10.50 8.72
CA GLY A 90 3.11 -10.80 7.54
C GLY A 90 2.99 -12.29 7.23
N ASN A 91 2.27 -12.59 6.15
CA ASN A 91 2.17 -13.92 5.58
C ASN A 91 2.63 -13.87 4.13
N LEU A 92 3.56 -14.77 3.79
CA LEU A 92 4.12 -14.91 2.45
C LEU A 92 3.40 -16.05 1.73
N TYR A 93 2.69 -15.71 0.67
CA TYR A 93 2.03 -16.68 -0.21
C TYR A 93 2.91 -16.89 -1.43
N ARG A 94 3.14 -18.13 -1.82
CA ARG A 94 3.92 -18.49 -3.00
C ARG A 94 3.16 -19.44 -3.91
N PRO A 95 3.36 -19.40 -5.23
CA PRO A 95 2.87 -20.44 -6.12
C PRO A 95 3.49 -21.80 -5.75
N GLU A 96 2.94 -22.86 -6.27
CA GLU A 96 3.51 -24.21 -6.11
C GLU A 96 5.00 -24.23 -6.51
N PRO A 97 5.83 -25.05 -5.80
CA PRO A 97 7.24 -25.22 -6.14
C PRO A 97 7.43 -25.70 -7.57
N GLY A 98 8.45 -25.20 -8.25
CA GLY A 98 8.81 -25.60 -9.61
C GLY A 98 8.36 -24.62 -10.70
N GLU A 99 7.62 -23.59 -10.37
CA GLU A 99 7.33 -22.49 -11.30
C GLU A 99 8.57 -21.60 -11.53
N ARG A 100 8.67 -21.05 -12.75
CA ARG A 100 9.71 -20.07 -13.09
C ARG A 100 9.53 -18.80 -12.24
N SER A 101 10.59 -17.99 -12.18
CA SER A 101 10.54 -16.68 -11.55
C SER A 101 9.29 -15.89 -11.99
N GLY A 102 8.47 -15.51 -11.02
CA GLY A 102 7.20 -14.83 -11.20
C GLY A 102 7.22 -13.41 -10.63
N PRO A 103 6.12 -12.65 -10.79
CA PRO A 103 6.00 -11.33 -10.18
C PRO A 103 5.92 -11.39 -8.65
N GLY A 104 6.37 -10.32 -8.00
CA GLY A 104 6.14 -10.08 -6.58
C GLY A 104 4.97 -9.11 -6.38
N ILE A 105 4.08 -9.37 -5.41
CA ILE A 105 2.97 -8.48 -5.10
C ILE A 105 2.94 -8.16 -3.61
N LEU A 106 2.98 -6.87 -3.27
CA LEU A 106 2.71 -6.39 -1.93
C LEU A 106 1.20 -6.20 -1.73
N CYS A 107 0.69 -6.74 -0.63
CA CYS A 107 -0.75 -6.77 -0.37
C CYS A 107 -1.09 -6.31 1.06
N PRO A 108 -0.88 -5.02 1.41
CA PRO A 108 -1.27 -4.49 2.71
C PRO A 108 -2.80 -4.52 2.88
N HIS A 109 -3.24 -4.71 4.13
CA HIS A 109 -4.66 -4.66 4.46
C HIS A 109 -5.14 -3.24 4.79
N GLY A 110 -6.45 -3.01 4.75
CA GLY A 110 -7.11 -1.79 5.22
C GLY A 110 -7.55 -1.87 6.69
N HIS A 111 -8.19 -0.79 7.18
CA HIS A 111 -8.71 -0.71 8.55
C HIS A 111 -9.98 -1.55 8.77
N PHE A 112 -10.01 -2.75 8.23
CA PHE A 112 -11.16 -3.66 8.34
C PHE A 112 -11.09 -4.47 9.63
N LYS A 113 -11.65 -3.91 10.71
CA LYS A 113 -11.73 -4.56 12.04
C LYS A 113 -12.62 -5.82 12.02
N PRO A 114 -12.34 -6.79 12.92
CA PRO A 114 -11.22 -6.85 13.86
C PRO A 114 -9.96 -7.51 13.26
N LEU A 115 -10.05 -8.17 12.11
CA LEU A 115 -9.10 -9.19 11.67
C LEU A 115 -7.97 -8.69 10.74
N GLY A 116 -8.07 -7.48 10.13
CA GLY A 116 -7.04 -6.95 9.24
C GLY A 116 -6.58 -7.96 8.18
N ARG A 117 -5.29 -8.36 8.18
CA ARG A 117 -4.76 -9.33 7.21
C ARG A 117 -5.29 -10.75 7.38
N PHE A 118 -5.87 -11.11 8.53
CA PHE A 118 -6.45 -12.44 8.78
C PHE A 118 -7.88 -12.58 8.22
N ARG A 119 -8.47 -11.53 7.70
CA ARG A 119 -9.80 -11.60 7.06
C ARG A 119 -9.80 -12.57 5.88
N SER A 120 -10.93 -13.25 5.69
CA SER A 120 -11.09 -14.19 4.59
C SER A 120 -10.91 -13.55 3.21
N ASP A 121 -11.44 -12.35 3.00
CA ASP A 121 -11.29 -11.62 1.72
C ASP A 121 -9.82 -11.24 1.42
N GLN A 122 -9.01 -10.95 2.45
CA GLN A 122 -7.58 -10.72 2.32
C GLN A 122 -6.84 -12.02 1.98
N GLN A 123 -7.17 -13.13 2.67
CA GLN A 123 -6.58 -14.44 2.42
C GLN A 123 -6.92 -14.93 1.01
N ILE A 124 -8.20 -14.83 0.59
CA ILE A 124 -8.65 -15.19 -0.77
C ILE A 124 -7.84 -14.43 -1.82
N ARG A 125 -7.70 -13.12 -1.66
CA ARG A 125 -6.94 -12.28 -2.59
C ARG A 125 -5.49 -12.72 -2.72
N CYS A 126 -4.80 -12.91 -1.60
CA CYS A 126 -3.39 -13.29 -1.59
C CYS A 126 -3.16 -14.71 -2.15
N ALA A 127 -3.99 -15.67 -1.75
CA ALA A 127 -3.93 -17.03 -2.22
C ALA A 127 -4.23 -17.13 -3.73
N HIS A 128 -5.25 -16.39 -4.20
CA HIS A 128 -5.57 -16.39 -5.63
C HIS A 128 -4.44 -15.78 -6.46
N LEU A 129 -3.86 -14.65 -6.05
CA LEU A 129 -2.69 -14.06 -6.72
C LEU A 129 -1.51 -15.03 -6.76
N ALA A 130 -1.29 -15.82 -5.69
CA ALA A 130 -0.27 -16.87 -5.69
C ALA A 130 -0.58 -17.97 -6.70
N ARG A 131 -1.84 -18.41 -6.79
CA ARG A 131 -2.30 -19.37 -7.81
C ARG A 131 -2.19 -18.84 -9.23
N LEU A 132 -2.17 -17.52 -9.42
CA LEU A 132 -1.88 -16.87 -10.72
C LEU A 132 -0.38 -16.79 -11.02
N GLY A 133 0.49 -17.26 -10.13
CA GLY A 133 1.95 -17.33 -10.30
C GLY A 133 2.74 -16.21 -9.62
N ALA A 134 2.13 -15.42 -8.74
CA ALA A 134 2.83 -14.37 -8.02
C ALA A 134 3.34 -14.85 -6.64
N THR A 135 4.47 -14.32 -6.19
CA THR A 135 4.84 -14.35 -4.78
C THR A 135 4.21 -13.13 -4.10
N VAL A 136 3.36 -13.34 -3.09
CA VAL A 136 2.56 -12.28 -2.46
C VAL A 136 2.94 -12.12 -1.01
N PHE A 137 3.28 -10.91 -0.58
CA PHE A 137 3.52 -10.60 0.82
C PHE A 137 2.40 -9.71 1.38
N SER A 138 1.56 -10.30 2.25
CA SER A 138 0.53 -9.61 3.00
C SER A 138 1.07 -9.28 4.38
N TYR A 139 1.26 -8.00 4.69
CA TYR A 139 1.84 -7.55 5.95
C TYR A 139 0.88 -6.71 6.78
N SER A 140 1.06 -6.76 8.10
CA SER A 140 0.22 -6.04 9.05
C SER A 140 0.52 -4.55 9.08
N MET A 141 -0.54 -3.76 9.26
CA MET A 141 -0.39 -2.40 9.76
C MET A 141 0.22 -2.41 11.16
N VAL A 142 0.99 -1.38 11.47
CA VAL A 142 1.54 -1.16 12.81
C VAL A 142 0.41 -1.10 13.84
N GLY A 143 0.54 -1.82 14.94
CA GLY A 143 -0.46 -1.90 16.00
C GLY A 143 -1.67 -2.81 15.71
N TRP A 144 -1.62 -3.60 14.61
CA TRP A 144 -2.67 -4.56 14.24
C TRP A 144 -2.19 -6.01 14.39
N GLN A 145 -3.13 -6.91 14.73
CA GLN A 145 -2.90 -8.34 14.93
C GLN A 145 -1.67 -8.61 15.82
N ASP A 146 -0.66 -9.29 15.31
CA ASP A 146 0.61 -9.60 15.97
C ASP A 146 1.68 -8.49 15.83
N SER A 147 1.41 -7.42 15.10
CA SER A 147 2.27 -6.22 15.00
C SER A 147 2.05 -5.28 16.20
N ARG A 148 2.32 -5.74 17.42
CA ARG A 148 1.94 -5.08 18.69
C ARG A 148 3.09 -4.42 19.43
N GLN A 149 4.22 -4.18 18.78
CA GLN A 149 5.36 -3.52 19.41
C GLN A 149 5.10 -2.05 19.73
N THR A 150 4.13 -1.42 19.06
CA THR A 150 3.51 -0.15 19.41
C THR A 150 2.05 -0.15 18.99
N THR A 151 1.31 0.91 19.34
CA THR A 151 -0.12 1.02 19.02
C THR A 151 -0.34 1.68 17.65
N HIS A 152 -1.53 1.54 17.08
CA HIS A 152 -1.85 2.13 15.77
C HIS A 152 -2.05 3.65 15.80
N ASP A 153 -2.24 4.24 16.96
CA ASP A 153 -2.35 5.68 17.20
C ASP A 153 -1.01 6.33 17.62
N ASP A 154 0.08 5.54 17.60
CA ASP A 154 1.45 6.04 17.86
C ASP A 154 1.75 7.28 16.99
N PRO A 155 2.33 8.36 17.56
CA PRO A 155 2.74 9.53 16.77
C PRO A 155 3.68 9.22 15.59
N GLN A 156 4.42 8.11 15.66
CA GLN A 156 5.35 7.68 14.61
C GLN A 156 4.71 6.69 13.60
N VAL A 157 3.42 6.40 13.71
CA VAL A 157 2.78 5.33 12.91
C VAL A 157 2.92 5.55 11.40
N LEU A 158 2.83 6.77 10.90
CA LEU A 158 3.02 7.07 9.48
C LEU A 158 4.45 6.76 9.02
N ALA A 159 5.45 7.21 9.80
CA ALA A 159 6.85 6.93 9.51
C ALA A 159 7.12 5.42 9.50
N LEU A 160 6.65 4.70 10.51
CA LEU A 160 6.78 3.24 10.63
C LEU A 160 6.10 2.51 9.48
N GLN A 161 4.87 2.90 9.15
CA GLN A 161 4.05 2.28 8.11
C GLN A 161 4.73 2.45 6.74
N THR A 162 5.19 3.66 6.43
CA THR A 162 5.92 3.95 5.19
C THR A 162 7.25 3.20 5.14
N TRP A 163 8.01 3.21 6.24
CA TRP A 163 9.27 2.48 6.34
C TRP A 163 9.09 0.97 6.21
N ASN A 164 8.09 0.40 6.87
CA ASN A 164 7.75 -1.02 6.75
C ASN A 164 7.40 -1.39 5.30
N SER A 165 6.65 -0.54 4.58
CA SER A 165 6.32 -0.79 3.17
C SER A 165 7.56 -0.78 2.28
N LEU A 166 8.50 0.15 2.48
CA LEU A 166 9.79 0.17 1.77
C LEU A 166 10.62 -1.09 2.07
N LYS A 167 10.67 -1.54 3.34
CA LYS A 167 11.40 -2.76 3.72
C LYS A 167 10.70 -4.03 3.26
N ALA A 168 9.38 -4.06 3.21
CA ALA A 168 8.62 -5.14 2.60
C ALA A 168 8.91 -5.26 1.09
N LEU A 169 9.07 -4.13 0.40
CA LEU A 169 9.49 -4.11 -1.00
C LEU A 169 10.92 -4.64 -1.17
N ASP A 170 11.87 -4.21 -0.33
CA ASP A 170 13.24 -4.71 -0.33
C ASP A 170 13.26 -6.24 -0.14
N PHE A 171 12.52 -6.73 0.87
CA PHE A 171 12.39 -8.16 1.15
C PHE A 171 11.81 -8.92 -0.03
N LEU A 172 10.63 -8.50 -0.53
CA LEU A 172 9.95 -9.20 -1.61
C LEU A 172 10.81 -9.27 -2.87
N SER A 173 11.48 -8.15 -3.22
CA SER A 173 12.35 -8.07 -4.39
C SER A 173 13.64 -8.90 -4.29
N SER A 174 14.03 -9.29 -3.07
CA SER A 174 15.23 -10.11 -2.82
C SER A 174 14.97 -11.61 -2.78
N LEU A 175 13.71 -12.04 -2.85
CA LEU A 175 13.36 -13.45 -2.72
C LEU A 175 13.67 -14.22 -3.99
N ASP A 176 14.25 -15.41 -3.83
CA ASP A 176 14.38 -16.37 -4.90
C ASP A 176 13.00 -16.69 -5.51
N GLY A 177 12.94 -16.74 -6.85
CA GLY A 177 11.70 -16.95 -7.59
C GLY A 177 10.84 -15.70 -7.77
N VAL A 178 11.31 -14.53 -7.35
CA VAL A 178 10.66 -13.22 -7.64
C VAL A 178 11.49 -12.47 -8.69
N ASP A 179 10.82 -12.01 -9.74
CA ASP A 179 11.41 -11.09 -10.71
C ASP A 179 11.29 -9.64 -10.19
N PRO A 180 12.39 -8.99 -9.82
CA PRO A 180 12.37 -7.63 -9.27
C PRO A 180 11.93 -6.56 -10.28
N GLN A 181 11.86 -6.89 -11.57
CA GLN A 181 11.30 -6.01 -12.61
C GLN A 181 9.79 -6.16 -12.77
N ARG A 182 9.16 -7.08 -12.04
CA ARG A 182 7.73 -7.39 -12.12
C ARG A 182 7.07 -7.30 -10.74
N ILE A 183 7.25 -6.17 -10.06
CA ILE A 183 6.66 -5.93 -8.73
C ILE A 183 5.36 -5.16 -8.87
N GLY A 184 4.30 -5.68 -8.26
CA GLY A 184 3.00 -5.03 -8.12
C GLY A 184 2.63 -4.70 -6.69
N MET A 185 1.61 -3.85 -6.53
CA MET A 185 1.05 -3.56 -5.21
C MET A 185 -0.43 -3.29 -5.29
N THR A 186 -1.19 -3.82 -4.31
CA THR A 186 -2.63 -3.56 -4.20
C THR A 186 -3.12 -3.67 -2.76
N GLY A 187 -4.05 -2.82 -2.39
CA GLY A 187 -4.75 -2.84 -1.11
C GLY A 187 -5.96 -1.93 -1.15
N ALA A 188 -6.90 -2.09 -0.21
CA ALA A 188 -8.09 -1.25 -0.09
C ALA A 188 -8.02 -0.37 1.16
N SER A 189 -8.65 0.82 1.10
CA SER A 189 -8.70 1.75 2.24
C SER A 189 -7.28 2.09 2.72
N GLY A 190 -6.93 1.92 3.99
CA GLY A 190 -5.57 2.10 4.48
C GLY A 190 -4.51 1.28 3.74
N GLY A 191 -4.85 0.08 3.23
CA GLY A 191 -3.97 -0.68 2.32
C GLY A 191 -3.84 -0.02 0.94
N GLY A 192 -4.89 0.63 0.47
CA GLY A 192 -4.88 1.47 -0.73
C GLY A 192 -4.01 2.71 -0.55
N THR A 193 -4.04 3.33 0.63
CA THR A 193 -3.14 4.43 1.00
C THR A 193 -1.67 3.99 0.93
N GLN A 194 -1.33 2.83 1.51
CA GLN A 194 0.03 2.28 1.40
C GLN A 194 0.41 1.98 -0.05
N THR A 195 -0.53 1.48 -0.85
CA THR A 195 -0.32 1.23 -2.28
C THR A 195 0.01 2.53 -3.02
N LEU A 196 -0.75 3.58 -2.79
CA LEU A 196 -0.52 4.90 -3.38
C LEU A 196 0.85 5.47 -2.99
N TYR A 197 1.15 5.48 -1.69
CA TYR A 197 2.37 6.08 -1.17
C TYR A 197 3.63 5.35 -1.63
N LEU A 198 3.65 4.02 -1.54
CA LEU A 198 4.82 3.28 -2.01
C LEU A 198 5.00 3.39 -3.52
N SER A 199 3.92 3.43 -4.30
CA SER A 199 4.00 3.63 -5.75
C SER A 199 4.55 5.02 -6.12
N LEU A 200 4.24 6.05 -5.33
CA LEU A 200 4.88 7.36 -5.49
C LEU A 200 6.36 7.32 -5.14
N LEU A 201 6.72 6.69 -4.01
CA LEU A 201 8.06 6.78 -3.44
C LEU A 201 9.09 5.89 -4.14
N ASP A 202 8.70 4.76 -4.74
CA ASP A 202 9.62 3.77 -5.27
C ASP A 202 9.19 3.25 -6.66
N ASP A 203 10.05 3.46 -7.65
CA ASP A 203 9.78 3.09 -9.04
C ASP A 203 9.89 1.58 -9.31
N ARG A 204 10.33 0.79 -8.33
CA ARG A 204 10.29 -0.69 -8.41
C ARG A 204 8.86 -1.22 -8.39
N VAL A 205 7.87 -0.47 -7.86
CA VAL A 205 6.46 -0.81 -8.01
C VAL A 205 6.05 -0.53 -9.46
N ARG A 206 6.02 -1.56 -10.29
CA ARG A 206 5.79 -1.47 -11.74
C ARG A 206 4.31 -1.37 -12.12
N ALA A 207 3.41 -1.95 -11.32
CA ALA A 207 1.97 -1.84 -11.48
C ALA A 207 1.29 -1.67 -10.12
N SER A 208 0.35 -0.75 -10.02
CA SER A 208 -0.33 -0.47 -8.74
C SER A 208 -1.84 -0.41 -8.89
N ALA A 209 -2.55 -0.94 -7.89
CA ALA A 209 -4.00 -0.92 -7.87
C ALA A 209 -4.52 -0.47 -6.49
N PRO A 210 -4.56 0.84 -6.18
CA PRO A 210 -5.22 1.36 -4.98
C PRO A 210 -6.74 1.23 -5.12
N VAL A 211 -7.39 0.65 -4.10
CA VAL A 211 -8.82 0.35 -4.09
C VAL A 211 -9.52 1.16 -3.01
N VAL A 212 -10.61 1.84 -3.36
CA VAL A 212 -11.52 2.63 -2.50
C VAL A 212 -10.80 3.61 -1.56
N ILE A 213 -9.83 4.38 -2.09
CA ILE A 213 -9.05 5.33 -1.30
C ILE A 213 -8.85 6.69 -1.97
N LEU A 214 -8.87 6.78 -3.28
CA LEU A 214 -8.65 8.06 -3.95
C LEU A 214 -9.95 8.87 -3.98
N TYR A 215 -9.96 9.93 -3.20
CA TYR A 215 -11.02 10.94 -3.20
C TYR A 215 -10.38 12.32 -3.29
N PRO A 216 -11.03 13.27 -3.99
CA PRO A 216 -10.43 14.57 -4.29
C PRO A 216 -10.29 15.49 -3.09
N TRP A 217 -10.94 15.14 -1.99
CA TRP A 217 -10.96 15.94 -0.77
C TRP A 217 -9.62 15.74 -0.03
N SER A 218 -9.02 16.82 0.42
CA SER A 218 -7.95 16.74 1.42
C SER A 218 -8.46 15.89 2.58
N ALA A 219 -7.64 14.97 3.07
CA ALA A 219 -8.01 14.08 4.15
C ALA A 219 -8.72 14.86 5.25
N PRO A 220 -9.98 14.57 5.57
CA PRO A 220 -10.71 15.30 6.57
C PRO A 220 -9.99 15.22 7.90
N GLU A 221 -10.16 16.24 8.72
CA GLU A 221 -9.80 16.15 10.14
C GLU A 221 -10.42 14.87 10.69
N GLY A 222 -9.58 13.94 11.15
CA GLY A 222 -10.01 12.63 11.64
C GLY A 222 -9.66 11.41 10.80
N CYS A 223 -8.92 11.53 9.68
CA CYS A 223 -8.36 10.34 9.08
C CYS A 223 -7.29 9.71 10.00
N CYS A 224 -7.08 8.39 9.84
CA CYS A 224 -6.10 7.68 10.64
C CYS A 224 -4.69 8.28 10.49
N ARG A 225 -3.96 8.42 11.58
CA ARG A 225 -2.58 8.94 11.58
C ARG A 225 -1.65 8.16 10.64
N CYS A 226 -1.90 6.87 10.45
CA CYS A 226 -1.10 6.04 9.54
C CYS A 226 -1.24 6.43 8.07
N GLU A 227 -2.28 7.17 7.72
CA GLU A 227 -2.53 7.70 6.38
C GLU A 227 -1.98 9.13 6.21
N GLY A 228 -1.56 9.75 7.29
CA GLY A 228 -0.76 10.97 7.36
C GLY A 228 -1.39 12.24 6.83
N GLY A 229 -2.49 12.16 6.15
CA GLY A 229 -3.31 13.25 5.60
C GLY A 229 -2.64 14.62 5.52
N LEU A 230 -3.02 15.52 6.45
CA LEU A 230 -2.59 16.91 6.41
C LEU A 230 -1.07 17.16 6.50
N PRO A 231 -0.26 16.49 7.35
CA PRO A 231 1.17 16.76 7.41
C PRO A 231 1.88 16.54 6.06
N ILE A 232 1.68 15.40 5.42
CA ILE A 232 2.34 15.10 4.14
C ILE A 232 1.80 15.98 3.01
N MET A 233 0.50 16.29 3.02
CA MET A 233 -0.10 17.14 1.98
C MET A 233 0.34 18.60 2.11
N ARG A 234 0.52 19.12 3.33
CA ARG A 234 1.07 20.47 3.57
C ARG A 234 2.51 20.58 3.13
N GLU A 235 3.38 19.65 3.53
CA GLU A 235 4.79 19.67 3.15
C GLU A 235 5.01 19.50 1.65
N ALA A 236 4.18 18.68 0.99
CA ALA A 236 4.24 18.49 -0.45
C ALA A 236 3.42 19.51 -1.25
N HIS A 237 2.63 20.37 -0.59
CA HIS A 237 1.69 21.31 -1.22
C HIS A 237 0.80 20.61 -2.27
N THR A 238 0.09 19.54 -1.88
CA THR A 238 -0.57 18.62 -2.79
C THR A 238 -1.85 18.00 -2.21
N ASN A 239 -2.39 17.03 -2.94
CA ASN A 239 -3.48 16.14 -2.53
C ASN A 239 -3.24 14.70 -3.03
N CYS A 240 -4.08 13.74 -2.61
CA CYS A 240 -3.91 12.33 -2.97
C CYS A 240 -4.10 12.07 -4.48
N ILE A 241 -4.84 12.92 -5.19
CA ILE A 241 -5.04 12.79 -6.64
C ILE A 241 -3.73 13.10 -7.38
N GLU A 242 -3.01 14.15 -6.97
CA GLU A 242 -1.71 14.49 -7.57
C GLU A 242 -0.65 13.43 -7.24
N PHE A 243 -0.68 12.81 -6.06
CA PHE A 243 0.18 11.66 -5.75
C PHE A 243 -0.04 10.50 -6.73
N SER A 244 -1.30 10.20 -7.04
CA SER A 244 -1.66 9.17 -8.01
C SER A 244 -1.21 9.55 -9.43
N ALA A 245 -1.44 10.79 -9.85
CA ALA A 245 -0.98 11.31 -11.15
C ALA A 245 0.54 11.22 -11.32
N ALA A 246 1.30 11.46 -10.25
CA ALA A 246 2.75 11.39 -10.26
C ALA A 246 3.32 9.95 -10.37
N VAL A 247 2.48 8.91 -10.34
CA VAL A 247 2.89 7.54 -10.66
C VAL A 247 3.13 7.33 -12.15
N ALA A 248 2.55 8.19 -13.01
CA ALA A 248 2.73 8.12 -14.46
C ALA A 248 4.23 8.05 -14.85
N PRO A 249 4.62 7.30 -15.91
CA PRO A 249 3.75 6.56 -16.84
C PRO A 249 3.50 5.08 -16.43
N ARG A 250 3.83 4.67 -15.20
CA ARG A 250 3.70 3.27 -14.77
C ARG A 250 2.22 2.87 -14.66
N PRO A 251 1.84 1.63 -15.08
CA PRO A 251 0.47 1.16 -15.02
C PRO A 251 -0.18 1.35 -13.64
N GLN A 252 -1.38 1.96 -13.63
CA GLN A 252 -2.16 2.15 -12.42
C GLN A 252 -3.65 1.94 -12.69
N LEU A 253 -4.28 1.06 -11.91
CA LEU A 253 -5.72 0.88 -11.84
C LEU A 253 -6.26 1.52 -10.56
N ILE A 254 -7.15 2.47 -10.66
CA ILE A 254 -7.88 3.02 -9.52
C ILE A 254 -9.27 2.36 -9.48
N VAL A 255 -9.60 1.69 -8.37
CA VAL A 255 -10.95 1.15 -8.17
C VAL A 255 -11.72 2.05 -7.23
N SER A 256 -12.86 2.57 -7.71
CA SER A 256 -13.78 3.44 -6.97
C SER A 256 -15.17 2.85 -6.91
N VAL A 257 -16.00 3.29 -5.96
CA VAL A 257 -17.37 2.79 -5.76
C VAL A 257 -18.35 3.92 -5.52
N GLY A 258 -19.63 3.68 -5.77
CA GLY A 258 -20.66 4.72 -5.63
C GLY A 258 -21.17 4.93 -4.21
N LEU A 259 -20.93 3.99 -3.29
CA LEU A 259 -21.48 4.06 -1.92
C LEU A 259 -20.41 4.33 -0.85
N ASP A 260 -19.33 5.06 -1.22
CA ASP A 260 -18.33 5.57 -0.28
C ASP A 260 -17.79 6.96 -0.73
N GLN A 261 -16.73 7.44 -0.12
CA GLN A 261 -16.10 8.73 -0.43
C GLN A 261 -15.48 8.81 -1.84
N THR A 262 -15.40 7.71 -2.57
CA THR A 262 -14.86 7.68 -3.94
C THR A 262 -15.94 7.78 -5.03
N TYR A 263 -17.18 8.09 -4.65
CA TYR A 263 -18.37 8.07 -5.50
C TYR A 263 -18.28 8.97 -6.75
N ASP A 264 -17.60 10.09 -6.67
CA ASP A 264 -17.44 11.06 -7.77
C ASP A 264 -16.04 11.05 -8.40
N PHE A 265 -15.20 10.10 -7.99
CA PHE A 265 -13.82 9.97 -8.51
C PHE A 265 -13.74 9.91 -10.04
N PRO A 266 -14.62 9.18 -10.77
CA PRO A 266 -14.57 9.14 -12.23
C PRO A 266 -14.70 10.52 -12.90
N GLN A 267 -15.44 11.42 -12.26
CA GLN A 267 -15.72 12.76 -12.83
C GLN A 267 -14.75 13.83 -12.33
N VAL A 268 -14.13 13.64 -11.16
CA VAL A 268 -13.30 14.67 -10.53
C VAL A 268 -11.82 14.29 -10.55
N GLY A 269 -11.46 13.14 -10.00
CA GLY A 269 -10.05 12.76 -9.83
C GLY A 269 -9.44 12.12 -11.08
N PHE A 270 -10.16 11.18 -11.70
CA PHE A 270 -9.62 10.41 -12.81
C PHE A 270 -9.25 11.24 -14.05
N PRO A 271 -10.03 12.26 -14.48
CA PRO A 271 -9.65 13.11 -15.60
C PRO A 271 -8.32 13.84 -15.41
N PHE A 272 -7.99 14.28 -14.19
CA PHE A 272 -6.70 14.88 -13.87
C PHE A 272 -5.57 13.87 -13.98
N ILE A 273 -5.73 12.67 -13.39
CA ILE A 273 -4.72 11.60 -13.48
C ILE A 273 -4.47 11.23 -14.95
N ARG A 274 -5.52 11.06 -15.75
CA ARG A 274 -5.41 10.71 -17.15
C ARG A 274 -4.60 11.74 -17.95
N ARG A 275 -4.79 13.05 -17.71
CA ARG A 275 -3.98 14.08 -18.35
C ARG A 275 -2.49 13.99 -18.00
N ALA A 276 -2.17 13.64 -16.74
CA ALA A 276 -0.77 13.39 -16.39
C ALA A 276 -0.16 12.24 -17.20
N TYR A 277 -0.92 11.16 -17.42
CA TYR A 277 -0.48 10.05 -18.26
C TYR A 277 -0.40 10.44 -19.75
N GLU A 278 -1.31 11.28 -20.22
CA GLU A 278 -1.27 11.84 -21.60
C GLU A 278 0.03 12.63 -21.85
N ALA A 279 0.53 13.35 -20.85
CA ALA A 279 1.80 14.06 -20.93
C ALA A 279 3.01 13.13 -21.22
N TYR A 280 2.91 11.86 -20.88
CA TYR A 280 3.89 10.82 -21.20
C TYR A 280 3.52 9.95 -22.41
N HIS A 281 2.47 10.29 -23.16
CA HIS A 281 1.91 9.45 -24.23
C HIS A 281 1.49 8.04 -23.74
N ALA A 282 1.08 7.94 -22.49
CA ALA A 282 0.79 6.68 -21.79
C ALA A 282 -0.65 6.63 -21.21
N ALA A 283 -1.61 7.33 -21.82
CA ALA A 283 -2.98 7.45 -21.32
C ALA A 283 -3.66 6.10 -21.05
N SER A 284 -3.35 5.06 -21.82
CA SER A 284 -3.88 3.69 -21.64
C SER A 284 -3.31 2.96 -20.41
N GLN A 285 -2.29 3.51 -19.76
CA GLN A 285 -1.70 2.94 -18.55
C GLN A 285 -2.44 3.40 -17.27
N ALA A 286 -3.30 4.42 -17.36
CA ALA A 286 -4.19 4.83 -16.28
C ALA A 286 -5.59 4.26 -16.54
N GLU A 287 -6.08 3.46 -15.60
CA GLU A 287 -7.41 2.84 -15.68
C GLU A 287 -8.24 3.20 -14.45
N ASN A 288 -9.55 3.36 -14.64
CA ASN A 288 -10.51 3.46 -13.54
C ASN A 288 -11.63 2.44 -13.72
N VAL A 289 -11.85 1.62 -12.72
CA VAL A 289 -13.05 0.79 -12.60
C VAL A 289 -13.91 1.37 -11.49
N HIS A 290 -15.10 1.85 -11.86
CA HIS A 290 -16.08 2.40 -10.92
C HIS A 290 -17.28 1.47 -10.79
N ILE A 291 -17.58 1.05 -9.54
CA ILE A 291 -18.68 0.11 -9.28
C ILE A 291 -19.76 0.84 -8.47
N ALA A 292 -20.70 1.47 -9.17
CA ALA A 292 -21.63 2.45 -8.64
C ALA A 292 -22.55 1.95 -7.50
N LYS A 293 -22.81 0.64 -7.39
CA LYS A 293 -23.71 0.06 -6.39
C LYS A 293 -23.00 -0.66 -5.24
N GLU A 294 -21.70 -0.56 -5.17
CA GLU A 294 -20.90 -1.22 -4.12
C GLU A 294 -20.39 -0.24 -3.08
N GLN A 295 -20.04 -0.81 -1.92
CA GLN A 295 -19.58 -0.08 -0.73
C GLN A 295 -18.06 -0.22 -0.54
N HIS A 296 -17.58 0.39 0.57
CA HIS A 296 -16.18 0.46 0.99
C HIS A 296 -15.66 -0.90 1.50
N ASP A 297 -15.29 -1.78 0.59
CA ASP A 297 -14.70 -3.10 0.87
C ASP A 297 -13.71 -3.52 -0.24
N TYR A 298 -13.21 -4.75 -0.17
CA TYR A 298 -12.44 -5.36 -1.25
C TYR A 298 -13.12 -6.65 -1.75
N GLY A 299 -14.40 -6.52 -2.11
CA GLY A 299 -15.27 -7.60 -2.59
C GLY A 299 -14.84 -8.22 -3.92
N PRO A 300 -15.55 -9.29 -4.35
CA PRO A 300 -15.18 -10.10 -5.53
C PRO A 300 -15.02 -9.29 -6.82
N SER A 301 -15.93 -8.36 -7.11
CA SER A 301 -15.90 -7.52 -8.33
C SER A 301 -14.63 -6.65 -8.40
N LYS A 302 -14.25 -6.03 -7.25
CA LYS A 302 -13.02 -5.24 -7.15
C LYS A 302 -11.78 -6.12 -7.31
N ARG A 303 -11.78 -7.32 -6.65
CA ARG A 303 -10.69 -8.29 -6.79
C ARG A 303 -10.53 -8.75 -8.23
N GLY A 304 -11.64 -9.08 -8.91
CA GLY A 304 -11.63 -9.50 -10.32
C GLY A 304 -11.00 -8.45 -11.25
N ALA A 305 -11.37 -7.17 -11.08
CA ALA A 305 -10.77 -6.08 -11.85
C ALA A 305 -9.25 -5.97 -11.60
N VAL A 306 -8.82 -6.06 -10.35
CA VAL A 306 -7.41 -5.98 -9.98
C VAL A 306 -6.60 -7.19 -10.48
N TYR A 307 -7.16 -8.40 -10.42
CA TYR A 307 -6.48 -9.59 -10.95
C TYR A 307 -6.20 -9.50 -12.44
N LEU A 308 -7.20 -9.07 -13.23
CA LEU A 308 -7.04 -8.89 -14.67
C LEU A 308 -6.01 -7.80 -15.01
N PHE A 309 -6.03 -6.71 -14.27
CA PHE A 309 -5.06 -5.63 -14.43
C PHE A 309 -3.62 -6.10 -14.11
N LEU A 310 -3.42 -6.69 -12.94
CA LEU A 310 -2.09 -7.17 -12.54
C LEU A 310 -1.60 -8.31 -13.45
N ALA A 311 -2.49 -9.22 -13.88
CA ALA A 311 -2.13 -10.28 -14.80
C ALA A 311 -1.61 -9.72 -16.13
N ARG A 312 -2.28 -8.72 -16.70
CA ARG A 312 -1.88 -8.06 -17.94
C ARG A 312 -0.54 -7.35 -17.83
N HIS A 313 -0.34 -6.56 -16.77
CA HIS A 313 0.84 -5.71 -16.64
C HIS A 313 2.06 -6.40 -16.02
N LEU A 314 1.86 -7.51 -15.31
CA LEU A 314 2.93 -8.28 -14.69
C LEU A 314 3.13 -9.67 -15.33
N GLY A 315 2.41 -9.99 -16.42
CA GLY A 315 2.55 -11.24 -17.14
C GLY A 315 2.20 -12.46 -16.28
N MET A 316 1.09 -12.40 -15.55
CA MET A 316 0.56 -13.51 -14.75
C MET A 316 -0.48 -14.33 -15.54
N ARG A 317 -0.81 -15.49 -15.02
CA ARG A 317 -1.98 -16.24 -15.52
C ARG A 317 -3.27 -15.43 -15.24
N ALA A 318 -4.24 -15.55 -16.12
CA ALA A 318 -5.57 -14.95 -15.94
C ALA A 318 -6.58 -16.10 -15.76
N LEU A 319 -6.86 -16.46 -14.52
CA LEU A 319 -7.84 -17.47 -14.15
C LEU A 319 -8.96 -16.81 -13.32
N PRO A 320 -10.21 -17.27 -13.41
CA PRO A 320 -11.26 -16.79 -12.52
C PRO A 320 -10.98 -17.17 -11.06
N GLU A 321 -11.40 -16.30 -10.15
CA GLU A 321 -11.32 -16.60 -8.72
C GLU A 321 -12.27 -17.75 -8.38
N ASP A 322 -11.73 -18.76 -7.71
CA ASP A 322 -12.52 -19.86 -7.14
C ASP A 322 -12.23 -19.96 -5.63
N PRO A 323 -13.09 -19.35 -4.80
CA PRO A 323 -12.93 -19.37 -3.35
C PRO A 323 -13.00 -20.77 -2.73
N SER A 324 -13.66 -21.75 -3.39
CA SER A 324 -13.77 -23.12 -2.89
C SER A 324 -12.42 -23.85 -2.84
N ARG A 325 -11.45 -23.39 -3.63
CA ARG A 325 -10.08 -23.91 -3.68
C ARG A 325 -9.11 -23.18 -2.74
N ILE A 326 -9.61 -22.26 -1.90
CA ILE A 326 -8.78 -21.46 -1.03
C ILE A 326 -9.09 -21.81 0.43
N ALA A 327 -8.09 -22.32 1.12
CA ALA A 327 -8.19 -22.59 2.56
C ALA A 327 -8.13 -21.27 3.33
N ILE A 328 -9.15 -21.00 4.13
CA ILE A 328 -9.15 -19.88 5.08
C ILE A 328 -8.56 -20.37 6.38
N GLU A 329 -7.42 -19.84 6.76
CA GLU A 329 -6.72 -20.20 7.98
C GLU A 329 -7.22 -19.36 9.16
N GLU A 330 -7.25 -20.00 10.34
CA GLU A 330 -7.55 -19.33 11.60
C GLU A 330 -6.44 -18.31 11.95
N PRO A 331 -6.78 -17.19 12.61
CA PRO A 331 -5.82 -16.16 12.99
C PRO A 331 -4.60 -16.70 13.75
N THR A 332 -4.79 -17.66 14.64
CA THR A 332 -3.72 -18.29 15.44
C THR A 332 -2.68 -19.03 14.62
N ARG A 333 -3.04 -19.50 13.42
CA ARG A 333 -2.09 -20.14 12.49
C ARG A 333 -1.31 -19.09 11.68
N MET A 334 -1.85 -17.90 11.54
CA MET A 334 -1.28 -16.82 10.72
C MET A 334 -0.41 -15.86 11.55
N GLU A 335 -0.53 -15.86 12.87
CA GLU A 335 0.31 -15.06 13.76
C GLU A 335 1.77 -15.49 13.65
N VAL A 336 2.66 -14.51 13.39
CA VAL A 336 4.11 -14.73 13.35
C VAL A 336 4.66 -14.83 14.77
N PHE A 337 4.24 -13.92 15.64
CA PHE A 337 4.68 -13.93 17.04
C PHE A 337 3.55 -14.40 17.94
N ASN A 338 3.78 -15.52 18.63
CA ASN A 338 2.86 -16.19 19.53
C ASN A 338 3.64 -16.93 20.64
N ALA A 339 2.98 -17.72 21.48
CA ALA A 339 3.64 -18.44 22.57
C ALA A 339 4.73 -19.43 22.09
N ALA A 340 4.55 -20.07 20.92
CA ALA A 340 5.54 -21.00 20.35
C ALA A 340 6.67 -20.29 19.60
N HIS A 341 6.41 -19.08 19.11
CA HIS A 341 7.36 -18.24 18.39
C HIS A 341 7.34 -16.83 18.99
N PRO A 342 7.97 -16.61 20.15
CA PRO A 342 7.96 -15.31 20.82
C PRO A 342 8.75 -14.26 20.04
N LEU A 343 8.50 -13.00 20.33
CA LEU A 343 9.34 -11.91 19.83
C LEU A 343 10.82 -12.16 20.23
N PRO A 344 11.78 -11.89 19.32
CA PRO A 344 13.19 -12.01 19.63
C PRO A 344 13.61 -11.23 20.88
N ALA A 345 14.56 -11.73 21.64
CA ALA A 345 15.00 -11.15 22.92
C ALA A 345 15.46 -9.67 22.84
N GLY A 346 15.93 -9.22 21.66
CA GLY A 346 16.30 -7.81 21.39
C GLY A 346 15.15 -6.94 20.89
N ALA A 347 13.90 -7.43 20.88
CA ALA A 347 12.77 -6.66 20.35
C ALA A 347 12.45 -5.44 21.24
N ILE A 348 12.22 -4.31 20.59
CA ILE A 348 11.79 -3.08 21.25
C ILE A 348 10.28 -2.99 21.29
N CYS A 349 9.73 -2.45 22.38
CA CYS A 349 8.29 -2.24 22.54
C CYS A 349 8.02 -0.86 23.16
N GLY A 350 6.86 -0.29 22.80
CA GLY A 350 6.37 0.98 23.28
C GLY A 350 6.87 2.19 22.50
N SER A 351 6.06 3.25 22.50
CA SER A 351 6.24 4.46 21.69
C SER A 351 7.60 5.14 21.88
N ALA A 352 8.10 5.20 23.12
CA ALA A 352 9.40 5.84 23.42
C ALA A 352 10.59 5.10 22.78
N ALA A 353 10.61 3.76 22.85
CA ALA A 353 11.67 2.94 22.24
C ALA A 353 11.62 3.02 20.71
N VAL A 354 10.42 3.00 20.14
CA VAL A 354 10.19 3.15 18.70
C VAL A 354 10.62 4.54 18.21
N ALA A 355 10.25 5.61 18.91
CA ALA A 355 10.66 6.97 18.57
C ALA A 355 12.18 7.13 18.57
N LYS A 356 12.89 6.53 19.57
CA LYS A 356 14.35 6.50 19.61
C LYS A 356 14.95 5.75 18.41
N ALA A 357 14.37 4.61 18.03
CA ALA A 357 14.85 3.83 16.89
C ALA A 357 14.69 4.59 15.57
N ILE A 358 13.55 5.27 15.36
CA ILE A 358 13.32 6.13 14.18
C ILE A 358 14.30 7.33 14.18
N ALA A 359 14.51 7.97 15.31
CA ALA A 359 15.46 9.08 15.40
C ALA A 359 16.89 8.63 15.04
N SER A 360 17.29 7.43 15.47
CA SER A 360 18.60 6.85 15.13
C SER A 360 18.75 6.56 13.63
N LEU A 361 17.65 6.25 12.92
CA LEU A 361 17.67 6.13 11.46
C LEU A 361 18.12 7.41 10.77
N ARG A 362 17.64 8.56 11.26
CA ARG A 362 17.88 9.88 10.65
C ARG A 362 19.33 10.34 10.83
N THR A 363 19.97 9.98 11.96
CA THR A 363 21.33 10.39 12.28
C THR A 363 22.41 9.55 11.62
N SER A 364 22.10 8.32 11.22
CA SER A 364 23.03 7.39 10.57
C SER A 364 23.25 7.65 9.07
N THR A 365 22.57 8.65 8.50
CA THR A 365 22.72 9.01 7.07
C THR A 365 23.57 10.28 6.98
N PRO A 366 24.82 10.23 6.43
CA PRO A 366 25.57 11.46 6.20
C PRO A 366 24.84 12.29 5.15
N VAL A 367 24.48 13.51 5.50
CA VAL A 367 24.04 14.54 4.57
C VAL A 367 25.21 14.82 3.63
N ARG A 368 25.24 14.21 2.44
CA ARG A 368 26.00 14.78 1.33
C ARG A 368 25.14 15.89 0.73
N ALA A 369 25.45 17.11 1.14
CA ALA A 369 25.09 18.27 0.33
C ALA A 369 25.78 18.10 -1.03
N ASN A 370 24.99 18.05 -2.10
CA ASN A 370 25.38 18.42 -3.43
C ASN A 370 24.36 19.41 -3.96
#